data_6ce1d6ac8a4425a8cc1ac337d4f7771b
#
_entry.id   6ce1d6ac8a4425a8cc1ac337d4f7771b
#
_cell.length_a   1.000
_cell.length_b   1.000
_cell.length_c   1.000
_cell.angle_alpha   90.00
_cell.angle_beta   90.00
_cell.angle_gamma   90.00
#
_symmetry.space_group_name_H-M   'P 1'
#
loop_
_entity.id
_entity.type
_entity.pdbx_description
1 polymer ?
#
loop_
_entity_poly.entity_id
_entity_poly.type
_entity_poly.pdbx_seq_one_letter_code
_entity_poly.pdbx_strand_id
1 'polypeptide(L)'
;MKIAITGHSEGIGNDIYVNLIKEYDVIGLSRSNGFNIKNTDKIIEQLENCDVFINNAYEKNYQTILFESIFDKWKFLPKTIINMNSSCVYHSSDWSPEYANSKKELKEVSLNAIRNYKNKKVRVINLYPSTLSTHMGFERLNKLDTENLAKMINWLIKQPQEIEIREMSIYCTTLEKEFKINTLI
;
A
#
# COMPACT_ATOMS: atom_id res chain seq x y z
N MET A 1 -14.46 -11.73 6.18
CA MET A 1 -13.72 -10.97 5.16
C MET A 1 -12.36 -11.62 5.01
N LYS A 2 -11.97 -11.92 3.79
CA LYS A 2 -10.68 -12.52 3.46
C LYS A 2 -9.80 -11.52 2.72
N ILE A 3 -8.57 -11.36 3.18
CA ILE A 3 -7.62 -10.35 2.69
C ILE A 3 -6.38 -11.05 2.16
N ALA A 4 -5.85 -10.60 1.04
CA ALA A 4 -4.52 -11.00 0.57
C ALA A 4 -3.57 -9.80 0.57
N ILE A 5 -2.31 -10.03 0.96
CA ILE A 5 -1.26 -9.01 0.93
C ILE A 5 0.01 -9.57 0.30
N THR A 6 0.59 -8.82 -0.64
CA THR A 6 1.91 -9.15 -1.19
C THR A 6 3.03 -8.53 -0.35
N GLY A 7 4.17 -9.26 -0.20
CA GLY A 7 5.34 -8.79 0.55
C GLY A 7 5.16 -8.75 2.06
N HIS A 8 4.44 -9.74 2.62
CA HIS A 8 4.08 -9.80 4.04
C HIS A 8 5.21 -10.25 4.98
N SER A 9 6.34 -10.70 4.46
CA SER A 9 7.39 -11.34 5.27
C SER A 9 8.34 -10.38 5.97
N GLU A 10 8.40 -9.12 5.51
CA GLU A 10 9.36 -8.13 6.02
C GLU A 10 8.78 -6.71 5.96
N GLY A 11 9.38 -5.82 6.75
CA GLY A 11 9.10 -4.39 6.74
C GLY A 11 7.61 -4.06 6.94
N ILE A 12 7.15 -3.03 6.23
CA ILE A 12 5.77 -2.55 6.33
C ILE A 12 4.72 -3.63 6.00
N GLY A 13 5.01 -4.51 5.06
CA GLY A 13 4.09 -5.60 4.71
C GLY A 13 3.87 -6.57 5.86
N ASN A 14 4.91 -6.85 6.66
CA ASN A 14 4.81 -7.66 7.86
C ASN A 14 3.98 -6.95 8.94
N ASP A 15 4.21 -5.67 9.19
CA ASP A 15 3.48 -4.94 10.22
C ASP A 15 1.99 -4.83 9.89
N ILE A 16 1.65 -4.61 8.61
CA ILE A 16 0.27 -4.65 8.12
C ILE A 16 -0.31 -6.06 8.33
N TYR A 17 0.39 -7.10 7.93
CA TYR A 17 -0.04 -8.49 8.05
C TYR A 17 -0.33 -8.86 9.52
N VAL A 18 0.63 -8.62 10.42
CA VAL A 18 0.50 -8.91 11.87
C VAL A 18 -0.66 -8.13 12.52
N ASN A 19 -0.95 -6.93 12.04
CA ASN A 19 -2.09 -6.16 12.52
C ASN A 19 -3.42 -6.76 12.05
N LEU A 20 -3.51 -7.07 10.74
CA LEU A 20 -4.78 -7.52 10.14
C LEU A 20 -5.18 -8.95 10.53
N ILE A 21 -4.23 -9.88 10.77
CA ILE A 21 -4.57 -11.25 11.21
C ILE A 21 -5.27 -11.30 12.57
N LYS A 22 -5.27 -10.21 13.32
CA LYS A 22 -5.99 -10.12 14.61
C LYS A 22 -7.51 -10.08 14.41
N GLU A 23 -7.98 -9.65 13.24
CA GLU A 23 -9.39 -9.39 12.96
C GLU A 23 -9.91 -10.13 11.71
N TYR A 24 -9.03 -10.55 10.79
CA TYR A 24 -9.39 -11.07 9.47
C TYR A 24 -8.69 -12.37 9.12
N ASP A 25 -9.26 -13.11 8.17
CA ASP A 25 -8.55 -14.20 7.46
C ASP A 25 -7.60 -13.59 6.43
N VAL A 26 -6.27 -13.64 6.70
CA VAL A 26 -5.28 -12.97 5.86
C VAL A 26 -4.32 -13.95 5.22
N ILE A 27 -4.22 -13.90 3.89
CA ILE A 27 -3.23 -14.64 3.11
C ILE A 27 -2.02 -13.73 2.85
N GLY A 28 -0.87 -14.10 3.38
CA GLY A 28 0.39 -13.46 3.06
C GLY A 28 1.05 -14.11 1.84
N LEU A 29 1.41 -13.31 0.84
CA LEU A 29 2.04 -13.74 -0.41
C LEU A 29 3.42 -13.08 -0.54
N SER A 30 4.51 -13.84 -0.48
CA SER A 30 5.87 -13.33 -0.60
C SER A 30 6.82 -14.35 -1.20
N ARG A 31 8.00 -13.91 -1.55
CA ARG A 31 9.05 -14.81 -2.05
C ARG A 31 9.42 -15.91 -1.06
N SER A 32 9.36 -15.64 0.24
CA SER A 32 9.69 -16.59 1.30
C SER A 32 8.75 -17.80 1.35
N ASN A 33 7.50 -17.64 0.87
CA ASN A 33 6.53 -18.73 0.77
C ASN A 33 6.16 -19.08 -0.70
N GLY A 34 7.05 -18.73 -1.65
CA GLY A 34 6.95 -19.15 -3.04
C GLY A 34 6.09 -18.27 -3.95
N PHE A 35 5.70 -17.07 -3.50
CA PHE A 35 4.93 -16.12 -4.30
C PHE A 35 5.78 -14.89 -4.68
N ASN A 36 6.27 -14.88 -5.91
CA ASN A 36 6.96 -13.73 -6.47
C ASN A 36 5.97 -12.92 -7.33
N ILE A 37 5.93 -11.59 -7.17
CA ILE A 37 5.02 -10.72 -7.93
C ILE A 37 5.29 -10.74 -9.45
N LYS A 38 6.45 -11.26 -9.89
CA LYS A 38 6.75 -11.54 -11.30
C LYS A 38 5.88 -12.66 -11.87
N ASN A 39 5.42 -13.57 -11.01
CA ASN A 39 4.49 -14.62 -11.41
C ASN A 39 3.05 -14.20 -11.02
N THR A 40 2.51 -13.32 -11.83
CA THR A 40 1.20 -12.68 -11.59
C THR A 40 0.08 -13.73 -11.52
N ASP A 41 0.09 -14.73 -12.39
CA ASP A 41 -0.97 -15.74 -12.44
C ASP A 41 -1.05 -16.54 -11.15
N LYS A 42 0.10 -16.96 -10.62
CA LYS A 42 0.17 -17.69 -9.34
C LYS A 42 -0.39 -16.87 -8.17
N ILE A 43 -0.20 -15.54 -8.17
CA ILE A 43 -0.79 -14.67 -7.16
C ILE A 43 -2.30 -14.56 -7.36
N ILE A 44 -2.74 -14.33 -8.59
CA ILE A 44 -4.16 -14.17 -8.93
C ILE A 44 -4.99 -15.40 -8.53
N GLU A 45 -4.45 -16.61 -8.68
CA GLU A 45 -5.11 -17.85 -8.24
C GLU A 45 -5.44 -17.83 -6.75
N GLN A 46 -4.61 -17.19 -5.91
CA GLN A 46 -4.85 -17.09 -4.47
C GLN A 46 -5.95 -16.07 -4.11
N LEU A 47 -6.32 -15.20 -5.06
CA LEU A 47 -7.26 -14.09 -4.81
C LEU A 47 -8.71 -14.43 -5.10
N GLU A 48 -9.03 -15.61 -5.57
CA GLU A 48 -10.38 -16.00 -6.02
C GLU A 48 -11.44 -15.70 -4.94
N ASN A 49 -11.17 -16.10 -3.71
CA ASN A 49 -12.09 -15.94 -2.57
C ASN A 49 -11.72 -14.75 -1.66
N CYS A 50 -10.87 -13.85 -2.09
CA CYS A 50 -10.50 -12.66 -1.32
C CYS A 50 -11.46 -11.51 -1.61
N ASP A 51 -11.76 -10.73 -0.56
CA ASP A 51 -12.58 -9.52 -0.61
C ASP A 51 -11.70 -8.28 -0.81
N VAL A 52 -10.47 -8.32 -0.27
CA VAL A 52 -9.50 -7.24 -0.28
C VAL A 52 -8.15 -7.74 -0.76
N PHE A 53 -7.50 -6.97 -1.62
CA PHE A 53 -6.12 -7.18 -2.03
C PHE A 53 -5.25 -5.97 -1.68
N ILE A 54 -4.17 -6.19 -0.93
CA ILE A 54 -3.17 -5.18 -0.60
C ILE A 54 -1.94 -5.42 -1.45
N ASN A 55 -1.78 -4.60 -2.48
CA ASN A 55 -0.69 -4.62 -3.45
C ASN A 55 0.52 -3.88 -2.86
N ASN A 56 1.28 -4.54 -1.98
CA ASN A 56 2.35 -3.93 -1.21
C ASN A 56 3.76 -4.24 -1.76
N ALA A 57 4.03 -5.47 -2.23
CA ALA A 57 5.36 -5.83 -2.69
C ALA A 57 5.83 -4.95 -3.86
N TYR A 58 7.10 -4.56 -3.83
CA TYR A 58 7.75 -3.81 -4.89
C TYR A 58 8.79 -4.67 -5.63
N GLU A 59 8.71 -4.68 -6.94
CA GLU A 59 9.74 -5.19 -7.85
C GLU A 59 9.57 -4.49 -9.21
N LYS A 60 10.31 -3.42 -9.47
CA LYS A 60 10.20 -2.62 -10.70
C LYS A 60 8.73 -2.28 -11.04
N ASN A 61 8.29 -2.53 -12.28
CA ASN A 61 6.92 -2.30 -12.73
C ASN A 61 5.94 -3.45 -12.44
N TYR A 62 6.41 -4.55 -11.83
CA TYR A 62 5.53 -5.71 -11.59
C TYR A 62 4.38 -5.42 -10.63
N GLN A 63 4.52 -4.44 -9.76
CA GLN A 63 3.41 -3.98 -8.92
C GLN A 63 2.27 -3.39 -9.76
N THR A 64 2.60 -2.63 -10.82
CA THR A 64 1.64 -2.09 -11.78
C THR A 64 0.98 -3.19 -12.60
N ILE A 65 1.76 -4.11 -13.16
CA ILE A 65 1.26 -5.25 -13.94
C ILE A 65 0.28 -6.10 -13.11
N LEU A 66 0.63 -6.37 -11.84
CA LEU A 66 -0.23 -7.11 -10.94
C LEU A 66 -1.54 -6.36 -10.66
N PHE A 67 -1.47 -5.05 -10.44
CA PHE A 67 -2.66 -4.21 -10.29
C PHE A 67 -3.59 -4.31 -11.49
N GLU A 68 -3.07 -4.13 -12.72
CA GLU A 68 -3.88 -4.18 -13.95
C GLU A 68 -4.58 -5.52 -14.11
N SER A 69 -3.85 -6.62 -13.90
CA SER A 69 -4.37 -7.97 -14.03
C SER A 69 -5.49 -8.26 -13.02
N ILE A 70 -5.35 -7.80 -11.78
CA ILE A 70 -6.36 -7.98 -10.73
C ILE A 70 -7.54 -7.04 -10.96
N PHE A 71 -7.29 -5.78 -11.34
CA PHE A 71 -8.34 -4.83 -11.66
C PHE A 71 -9.23 -5.34 -12.79
N ASP A 72 -8.64 -5.90 -13.84
CA ASP A 72 -9.41 -6.44 -14.97
C ASP A 72 -10.36 -7.56 -14.53
N LYS A 73 -9.92 -8.43 -13.63
CA LYS A 73 -10.74 -9.52 -13.08
C LYS A 73 -11.80 -9.01 -12.08
N TRP A 74 -11.49 -7.97 -11.32
CA TRP A 74 -12.33 -7.52 -10.21
C TRP A 74 -13.21 -6.31 -10.51
N LYS A 75 -13.03 -5.64 -11.65
CA LYS A 75 -13.69 -4.36 -11.97
C LYS A 75 -15.21 -4.35 -11.76
N PHE A 76 -15.88 -5.48 -11.94
CA PHE A 76 -17.32 -5.60 -11.74
C PHE A 76 -17.74 -6.33 -10.45
N LEU A 77 -16.79 -6.61 -9.56
CA LEU A 77 -17.01 -7.25 -8.28
C LEU A 77 -16.94 -6.24 -7.13
N PRO A 78 -17.74 -6.35 -6.08
CA PRO A 78 -17.70 -5.46 -4.92
C PRO A 78 -16.52 -5.82 -4.00
N LYS A 79 -15.31 -5.67 -4.53
CA LYS A 79 -14.02 -5.96 -3.86
C LYS A 79 -13.20 -4.69 -3.68
N THR A 80 -12.10 -4.77 -2.94
CA THR A 80 -11.22 -3.62 -2.70
C THR A 80 -9.78 -3.94 -3.06
N ILE A 81 -9.13 -3.05 -3.79
CA ILE A 81 -7.69 -3.06 -4.08
C ILE A 81 -7.05 -1.86 -3.35
N ILE A 82 -6.04 -2.11 -2.54
CA ILE A 82 -5.24 -1.07 -1.88
C ILE A 82 -3.83 -1.13 -2.44
N ASN A 83 -3.43 -0.13 -3.21
CA ASN A 83 -2.07 0.01 -3.72
C ASN A 83 -1.19 0.74 -2.72
N MET A 84 -0.13 0.08 -2.24
CA MET A 84 0.92 0.71 -1.46
C MET A 84 1.86 1.47 -2.39
N ASN A 85 1.53 2.72 -2.64
CA ASN A 85 2.32 3.64 -3.42
C ASN A 85 3.36 4.33 -2.51
N SER A 86 3.79 5.55 -2.79
CA SER A 86 4.76 6.31 -2.00
C SER A 86 4.60 7.80 -2.26
N SER A 87 4.91 8.63 -1.25
CA SER A 87 4.99 10.09 -1.43
C SER A 87 6.08 10.53 -2.40
N CYS A 88 7.01 9.64 -2.79
CA CYS A 88 8.04 9.93 -3.80
C CYS A 88 7.44 10.31 -5.17
N VAL A 89 6.18 10.01 -5.43
CA VAL A 89 5.48 10.46 -6.65
C VAL A 89 5.34 11.98 -6.72
N TYR A 90 5.39 12.65 -5.57
CA TYR A 90 5.33 14.12 -5.47
C TYR A 90 6.69 14.77 -5.29
N HIS A 91 7.66 14.04 -4.70
CA HIS A 91 9.00 14.54 -4.32
C HIS A 91 10.05 13.49 -4.69
N SER A 92 10.43 13.42 -5.96
CA SER A 92 11.27 12.32 -6.48
C SER A 92 12.78 12.49 -6.26
N SER A 93 13.25 13.64 -5.80
CA SER A 93 14.70 13.95 -5.70
C SER A 93 15.48 13.04 -4.74
N ASP A 94 14.83 12.48 -3.74
CA ASP A 94 15.46 11.70 -2.67
C ASP A 94 15.44 10.19 -2.91
N TRP A 95 14.91 9.75 -4.06
CA TRP A 95 14.69 8.35 -4.37
C TRP A 95 15.40 7.96 -5.68
N SER A 96 15.70 6.67 -5.83
CA SER A 96 16.21 6.21 -7.12
C SER A 96 15.19 6.50 -8.22
N PRO A 97 15.64 6.95 -9.41
CA PRO A 97 14.73 7.24 -10.52
C PRO A 97 13.86 6.02 -10.90
N GLU A 98 14.42 4.82 -10.85
CA GLU A 98 13.68 3.58 -11.15
C GLU A 98 12.49 3.38 -10.19
N TYR A 99 12.71 3.55 -8.88
CA TYR A 99 11.65 3.43 -7.89
C TYR A 99 10.59 4.51 -8.05
N ALA A 100 11.01 5.78 -8.16
CA ALA A 100 10.09 6.90 -8.31
C ALA A 100 9.23 6.77 -9.58
N ASN A 101 9.83 6.37 -10.70
CA ASN A 101 9.12 6.17 -11.96
C ASN A 101 8.11 5.02 -11.87
N SER A 102 8.47 3.88 -11.25
CA SER A 102 7.54 2.77 -11.07
C SER A 102 6.33 3.16 -10.20
N LYS A 103 6.54 3.99 -9.16
CA LYS A 103 5.44 4.48 -8.32
C LYS A 103 4.56 5.51 -9.02
N LYS A 104 5.13 6.36 -9.87
CA LYS A 104 4.36 7.26 -10.76
C LYS A 104 3.53 6.47 -11.75
N GLU A 105 4.11 5.44 -12.39
CA GLU A 105 3.39 4.55 -13.30
C GLU A 105 2.19 3.89 -12.61
N LEU A 106 2.38 3.29 -11.43
CA LEU A 106 1.29 2.69 -10.66
C LEU A 106 0.18 3.71 -10.34
N LYS A 107 0.55 4.94 -9.97
CA LYS A 107 -0.40 6.03 -9.75
C LYS A 107 -1.21 6.33 -10.99
N GLU A 108 -0.56 6.57 -12.12
CA GLU A 108 -1.20 6.95 -13.38
C GLU A 108 -2.13 5.85 -13.89
N VAL A 109 -1.65 4.62 -13.93
CA VAL A 109 -2.43 3.46 -14.39
C VAL A 109 -3.66 3.24 -13.51
N SER A 110 -3.50 3.28 -12.19
CA SER A 110 -4.62 3.07 -11.27
C SER A 110 -5.66 4.17 -11.33
N LEU A 111 -5.26 5.44 -11.45
CA LEU A 111 -6.19 6.56 -11.60
C LEU A 111 -6.91 6.53 -12.96
N ASN A 112 -6.23 6.13 -14.03
CA ASN A 112 -6.84 5.95 -15.33
C ASN A 112 -7.88 4.81 -15.30
N ALA A 113 -7.58 3.70 -14.65
CA ALA A 113 -8.53 2.62 -14.45
C ALA A 113 -9.79 3.10 -13.71
N ILE A 114 -9.63 3.87 -12.63
CA ILE A 114 -10.75 4.45 -11.88
C ILE A 114 -11.62 5.38 -12.75
N ARG A 115 -10.99 6.21 -13.58
CA ARG A 115 -11.70 7.21 -14.42
C ARG A 115 -12.43 6.59 -15.61
N ASN A 116 -11.82 5.59 -16.23
CA ASN A 116 -12.31 5.03 -17.49
C ASN A 116 -13.44 4.00 -17.31
N TYR A 117 -13.53 3.37 -16.13
CA TYR A 117 -14.56 2.37 -15.86
C TYR A 117 -15.67 2.93 -14.95
N LYS A 118 -16.63 3.65 -15.55
CA LYS A 118 -17.74 4.31 -14.82
C LYS A 118 -18.63 3.33 -14.04
N ASN A 119 -18.80 2.10 -14.53
CA ASN A 119 -19.68 1.08 -13.94
C ASN A 119 -18.90 0.06 -13.10
N LYS A 120 -17.65 0.36 -12.72
CA LYS A 120 -16.88 -0.52 -11.84
C LYS A 120 -17.54 -0.64 -10.47
N LYS A 121 -17.45 -1.83 -9.89
CA LYS A 121 -17.86 -2.10 -8.51
C LYS A 121 -16.66 -2.21 -7.57
N VAL A 122 -15.48 -2.50 -8.13
CA VAL A 122 -14.24 -2.57 -7.34
C VAL A 122 -13.87 -1.18 -6.83
N ARG A 123 -13.53 -1.12 -5.55
CA ARG A 123 -12.95 0.06 -4.91
C ARG A 123 -11.43 0.00 -5.03
N VAL A 124 -10.81 1.06 -5.55
CA VAL A 124 -9.36 1.17 -5.70
C VAL A 124 -8.87 2.34 -4.86
N ILE A 125 -7.93 2.07 -3.95
CA ILE A 125 -7.36 3.03 -3.02
C ILE A 125 -5.85 3.10 -3.26
N ASN A 126 -5.31 4.28 -3.51
CA ASN A 126 -3.87 4.51 -3.60
C ASN A 126 -3.37 5.21 -2.33
N LEU A 127 -2.51 4.54 -1.57
CA LEU A 127 -1.87 5.09 -0.38
C LEU A 127 -0.48 5.62 -0.71
N TYR A 128 -0.19 6.84 -0.27
CA TYR A 128 1.10 7.50 -0.46
C TYR A 128 1.73 7.80 0.90
N PRO A 129 2.24 6.77 1.60
CA PRO A 129 2.94 7.01 2.85
C PRO A 129 4.25 7.78 2.59
N SER A 130 4.59 8.68 3.52
CA SER A 130 5.90 9.32 3.58
C SER A 130 6.96 8.32 4.06
N THR A 131 8.15 8.80 4.40
CA THR A 131 9.22 7.95 4.93
C THR A 131 8.74 7.18 6.17
N LEU A 132 8.94 5.87 6.14
CA LEU A 132 8.49 4.95 7.19
C LEU A 132 9.63 4.63 8.18
N SER A 133 9.27 4.21 9.39
CA SER A 133 10.20 3.77 10.44
C SER A 133 10.77 2.35 10.19
N THR A 134 10.78 1.89 8.95
CA THR A 134 11.38 0.61 8.58
C THR A 134 12.91 0.70 8.56
N HIS A 135 13.61 -0.43 8.69
CA HIS A 135 15.08 -0.54 8.79
C HIS A 135 15.87 -0.06 7.54
N MET A 136 15.23 0.59 6.59
CA MET A 136 15.90 1.13 5.42
C MET A 136 16.58 2.47 5.74
N GLY A 137 17.73 2.40 6.40
CA GLY A 137 18.93 3.23 6.30
C GLY A 137 18.89 4.76 6.26
N PHE A 138 17.74 5.43 6.29
CA PHE A 138 17.68 6.89 6.27
C PHE A 138 17.38 7.43 7.67
N GLU A 139 18.33 8.12 8.27
CA GLU A 139 18.13 8.93 9.47
C GLU A 139 17.28 10.18 9.13
N ARG A 140 15.98 10.01 8.99
CA ARG A 140 15.05 11.14 8.92
C ARG A 140 14.38 11.31 10.26
N LEU A 141 14.33 12.54 10.73
CA LEU A 141 13.77 12.90 12.03
C LEU A 141 12.27 12.56 12.17
N ASN A 142 11.54 12.49 11.06
CA ASN A 142 10.09 12.32 11.03
C ASN A 142 9.73 11.09 10.19
N LYS A 143 9.70 9.93 10.83
CA LYS A 143 9.26 8.67 10.19
C LYS A 143 7.85 8.34 10.63
N LEU A 144 7.01 7.99 9.68
CA LEU A 144 5.68 7.45 9.97
C LEU A 144 5.82 6.06 10.60
N ASP A 145 5.18 5.87 11.74
CA ASP A 145 5.12 4.57 12.40
C ASP A 145 4.28 3.60 11.54
N THR A 146 4.82 2.42 11.29
CA THR A 146 4.19 1.37 10.49
C THR A 146 2.94 0.80 11.15
N GLU A 147 2.88 0.78 12.49
CA GLU A 147 1.68 0.38 13.22
C GLU A 147 0.52 1.37 12.97
N ASN A 148 0.79 2.68 12.94
CA ASN A 148 -0.21 3.68 12.63
C ASN A 148 -0.72 3.55 11.18
N LEU A 149 0.17 3.21 10.25
CA LEU A 149 -0.24 2.94 8.88
C LEU A 149 -1.10 1.68 8.78
N ALA A 150 -0.77 0.61 9.52
CA ALA A 150 -1.59 -0.60 9.57
C ALA A 150 -2.99 -0.31 10.13
N LYS A 151 -3.12 0.50 11.19
CA LYS A 151 -4.40 0.96 11.73
C LYS A 151 -5.21 1.77 10.70
N MET A 152 -4.53 2.62 9.91
CA MET A 152 -5.18 3.39 8.84
C MET A 152 -5.71 2.46 7.74
N ILE A 153 -4.95 1.44 7.34
CA ILE A 153 -5.39 0.45 6.37
C ILE A 153 -6.60 -0.32 6.90
N ASN A 154 -6.59 -0.72 8.16
CA ASN A 154 -7.73 -1.38 8.81
C ASN A 154 -8.97 -0.47 8.79
N TRP A 155 -8.81 0.82 9.08
CA TRP A 155 -9.89 1.79 8.98
C TRP A 155 -10.45 1.90 7.55
N LEU A 156 -9.58 1.96 6.52
CA LEU A 156 -9.99 2.01 5.11
C LEU A 156 -10.79 0.76 4.69
N ILE A 157 -10.38 -0.41 5.15
CA ILE A 157 -11.07 -1.67 4.87
C ILE A 157 -12.50 -1.67 5.42
N LYS A 158 -12.70 -1.08 6.61
CA LYS A 158 -13.99 -0.99 7.30
C LYS A 158 -14.96 0.03 6.70
N GLN A 159 -14.49 0.89 5.78
CA GLN A 159 -15.40 1.86 5.16
C GLN A 159 -16.46 1.17 4.28
N PRO A 160 -17.71 1.66 4.27
CA PRO A 160 -18.75 1.17 3.39
C PRO A 160 -18.30 1.12 1.92
N GLN A 161 -18.77 0.15 1.18
CA GLN A 161 -18.37 -0.06 -0.23
C GLN A 161 -18.77 1.11 -1.14
N GLU A 162 -19.78 1.89 -0.74
CA GLU A 162 -20.28 3.07 -1.45
C GLU A 162 -19.32 4.28 -1.32
N ILE A 163 -18.41 4.25 -0.33
CA ILE A 163 -17.43 5.33 -0.13
C ILE A 163 -16.18 5.01 -0.92
N GLU A 164 -15.88 5.82 -1.92
CA GLU A 164 -14.67 5.67 -2.73
C GLU A 164 -13.60 6.69 -2.29
N ILE A 165 -12.60 6.22 -1.54
CA ILE A 165 -11.38 6.97 -1.24
C ILE A 165 -10.34 6.57 -2.29
N ARG A 166 -10.04 7.46 -3.25
CA ARG A 166 -9.17 7.13 -4.39
C ARG A 166 -7.69 7.28 -4.07
N GLU A 167 -7.36 8.31 -3.31
CA GLU A 167 -5.99 8.68 -2.96
C GLU A 167 -5.93 9.16 -1.51
N MET A 168 -4.89 8.73 -0.80
CA MET A 168 -4.62 9.20 0.56
C MET A 168 -3.11 9.34 0.76
N SER A 169 -2.66 10.58 1.02
CA SER A 169 -1.27 10.89 1.39
C SER A 169 -1.15 10.95 2.92
N ILE A 170 -0.15 10.24 3.45
CA ILE A 170 0.04 10.11 4.89
C ILE A 170 1.45 10.58 5.24
N TYR A 171 1.53 11.62 6.03
CA TYR A 171 2.79 12.21 6.48
C TYR A 171 2.88 12.18 8.00
N CYS A 172 4.10 12.07 8.52
CA CYS A 172 4.38 12.30 9.92
C CYS A 172 4.51 13.80 10.15
N THR A 173 3.74 14.34 11.10
CA THR A 173 3.95 15.70 11.59
C THR A 173 5.08 15.69 12.62
N THR A 174 5.95 16.70 12.59
CA THR A 174 6.91 16.94 13.66
C THR A 174 6.10 17.38 14.88
N LEU A 175 5.95 16.49 15.87
CA LEU A 175 5.63 16.99 17.21
C LEU A 175 6.86 17.78 17.66
N GLU A 176 6.73 19.08 17.83
CA GLU A 176 7.78 19.89 18.43
C GLU A 176 8.13 19.24 19.77
N LYS A 177 9.30 18.59 19.85
CA LYS A 177 9.89 18.29 21.14
C LYS A 177 10.14 19.65 21.75
N GLU A 178 9.51 19.95 22.88
CA GLU A 178 9.79 21.15 23.67
C GLU A 178 11.30 21.37 23.67
N PHE A 179 11.75 22.40 22.98
CA PHE A 179 13.11 22.90 23.14
C PHE A 179 13.18 23.41 24.59
N LYS A 180 13.69 22.60 25.50
CA LYS A 180 14.17 23.10 26.78
C LYS A 180 15.33 24.01 26.42
N ILE A 181 15.04 25.29 26.33
CA ILE A 181 16.06 26.33 26.39
C ILE A 181 16.69 26.19 27.78
N ASN A 182 17.83 25.52 27.88
CA ASN A 182 18.70 25.61 29.01
C ASN A 182 19.23 27.05 29.03
N THR A 183 18.50 27.91 29.70
CA THR A 183 18.99 29.23 30.09
C THR A 183 20.19 28.99 31.01
N LEU A 184 21.40 29.06 30.45
CA LEU A 184 22.60 29.25 31.23
C LEU A 184 22.56 30.70 31.72
N ILE A 185 22.27 30.87 32.99
CA ILE A 185 22.60 32.05 33.79
C ILE A 185 23.92 31.77 34.48
#